data_0cc220de83a6816b7d2a6bcbcd4ca6ba
#
_entry.id   0cc220de83a6816b7d2a6bcbcd4ca6ba
#
_cell.length_a   1.000
_cell.length_b   1.000
_cell.length_c   1.000
_cell.angle_alpha   90.00
_cell.angle_beta   90.00
_cell.angle_gamma   90.00
#
_symmetry.space_group_name_H-M   'P 1'
#
loop_
_entity.id
_entity.type
_entity.pdbx_description
1 polymer ?
#
loop_
_entity_poly.entity_id
_entity_poly.type
_entity_poly.pdbx_seq_one_letter_code
_entity_poly.pdbx_strand_id
1 'polypeptide(L)'
;MNEQRLEQAADWVDRINDLNDHDREELSLWLKCAENKNAFEKIANVFGDPAVKQALYIYTKQNNLATPEIAPNTKRSRNFPALALAASFSAIAFAVYWLAISQQAFTPTPIAKTAVETNLPQLLEARLGKRVSKLLDDGSYLHLNADSELTAHLLPHSRQIELKKGQVFFDVAKDKIRPFIINSGQASIKVLGTSFDVERNKDEVVVTVYEGRVEVSALDKVILTPSQQAVIKNGHIAVDYSQQLAQLPAWRMGWIDAKKEPLTTVIKQLQRYSPMVIKVDNALNNTLISGRFNLETPQQSLMLIASTYNWNVEKKSNELHLTRP
;
A
#
# COMPACT_ATOMS: atom_id res chain seq x y z
N MET A 1 -26.86 18.53 -0.31
CA MET A 1 -26.23 17.45 0.48
C MET A 1 -26.42 17.83 1.93
N ASN A 2 -26.93 16.92 2.77
CA ASN A 2 -27.32 17.26 4.15
C ASN A 2 -26.05 17.38 5.03
N GLU A 3 -25.92 18.47 5.80
CA GLU A 3 -24.79 18.78 6.70
C GLU A 3 -24.55 17.65 7.70
N GLN A 4 -25.63 17.07 8.23
CA GLN A 4 -25.60 15.95 9.16
C GLN A 4 -24.90 14.69 8.59
N ARG A 5 -25.00 14.45 7.27
CA ARG A 5 -24.30 13.32 6.62
C ARG A 5 -22.80 13.58 6.47
N LEU A 6 -22.39 14.83 6.31
CA LEU A 6 -20.98 15.20 6.27
C LEU A 6 -20.34 15.06 7.65
N GLU A 7 -21.08 15.42 8.72
CA GLU A 7 -20.62 15.20 10.11
C GLU A 7 -20.45 13.70 10.40
N GLN A 8 -21.44 12.87 10.04
CA GLN A 8 -21.32 11.41 10.20
C GLN A 8 -20.17 10.83 9.38
N ALA A 9 -19.97 11.33 8.16
CA ALA A 9 -18.84 10.91 7.34
C ALA A 9 -17.49 11.30 7.96
N ALA A 10 -17.40 12.49 8.55
CA ALA A 10 -16.20 12.95 9.24
C ALA A 10 -15.90 12.11 10.49
N ASP A 11 -16.93 11.75 11.27
CA ASP A 11 -16.79 10.88 12.44
C ASP A 11 -16.29 9.47 12.07
N TRP A 12 -16.78 8.90 10.97
CA TRP A 12 -16.28 7.64 10.45
C TRP A 12 -14.83 7.73 9.96
N VAL A 13 -14.47 8.83 9.29
CA VAL A 13 -13.10 9.04 8.80
C VAL A 13 -12.13 9.23 9.95
N ASP A 14 -12.51 9.95 11.01
CA ASP A 14 -11.66 10.19 12.18
C ASP A 14 -11.35 8.89 12.94
N ARG A 15 -12.34 7.99 13.04
CA ARG A 15 -12.21 6.71 13.76
C ARG A 15 -11.76 5.53 12.88
N ILE A 16 -11.47 5.74 11.59
CA ILE A 16 -11.26 4.65 10.61
C ILE A 16 -10.15 3.67 10.99
N ASN A 17 -9.13 4.15 11.70
CA ASN A 17 -7.99 3.36 12.13
C ASN A 17 -8.25 2.56 13.41
N ASP A 18 -9.28 2.94 14.19
CA ASP A 18 -9.60 2.36 15.51
C ASP A 18 -10.89 1.52 15.50
N LEU A 19 -11.46 1.26 14.32
CA LEU A 19 -12.70 0.52 14.16
C LEU A 19 -12.53 -0.95 14.58
N ASN A 20 -13.36 -1.41 15.53
CA ASN A 20 -13.52 -2.82 15.83
C ASN A 20 -14.39 -3.53 14.76
N ASP A 21 -14.57 -4.86 14.87
CA ASP A 21 -15.30 -5.63 13.85
C ASP A 21 -16.79 -5.24 13.74
N HIS A 22 -17.41 -4.85 14.85
CA HIS A 22 -18.79 -4.36 14.87
C HIS A 22 -18.92 -3.00 14.18
N ASP A 23 -18.03 -2.05 14.47
CA ASP A 23 -18.00 -0.74 13.83
C ASP A 23 -17.75 -0.84 12.32
N ARG A 24 -16.92 -1.80 11.89
CA ARG A 24 -16.66 -2.07 10.45
C ARG A 24 -17.92 -2.57 9.73
N GLU A 25 -18.70 -3.41 10.39
CA GLU A 25 -19.98 -3.88 9.86
C GLU A 25 -20.99 -2.73 9.77
N GLU A 26 -21.08 -1.89 10.80
CA GLU A 26 -21.95 -0.72 10.82
C GLU A 26 -21.56 0.29 9.73
N LEU A 27 -20.28 0.60 9.57
CA LEU A 27 -19.77 1.44 8.48
C LEU A 27 -20.13 0.85 7.11
N SER A 28 -20.00 -0.47 6.94
CA SER A 28 -20.32 -1.15 5.70
C SER A 28 -21.82 -1.02 5.36
N LEU A 29 -22.69 -1.09 6.34
CA LEU A 29 -24.13 -0.87 6.20
C LEU A 29 -24.46 0.58 5.87
N TRP A 30 -23.81 1.52 6.53
CA TRP A 30 -23.98 2.95 6.32
C TRP A 30 -23.55 3.39 4.90
N LEU A 31 -22.46 2.80 4.39
CA LEU A 31 -21.95 3.04 3.02
C LEU A 31 -22.83 2.44 1.89
N LYS A 32 -23.83 1.58 2.20
CA LYS A 32 -24.76 1.07 1.19
C LYS A 32 -25.66 2.18 0.61
N CYS A 33 -25.87 3.27 1.34
CA CYS A 33 -26.53 4.45 0.83
C CYS A 33 -25.58 5.26 -0.07
N ALA A 34 -25.95 5.47 -1.33
CA ALA A 34 -25.12 6.18 -2.32
C ALA A 34 -24.75 7.61 -1.88
N GLU A 35 -25.66 8.27 -1.15
CA GLU A 35 -25.45 9.63 -0.65
C GLU A 35 -24.45 9.66 0.52
N ASN A 36 -24.47 8.65 1.38
CA ASN A 36 -23.52 8.49 2.48
C ASN A 36 -22.13 8.19 1.93
N LYS A 37 -22.04 7.29 0.94
CA LYS A 37 -20.80 7.00 0.23
C LYS A 37 -20.19 8.25 -0.39
N ASN A 38 -20.99 9.08 -1.04
CA ASN A 38 -20.56 10.34 -1.65
C ASN A 38 -20.06 11.36 -0.60
N ALA A 39 -20.73 11.41 0.57
CA ALA A 39 -20.30 12.23 1.70
C ALA A 39 -18.95 11.74 2.25
N PHE A 40 -18.80 10.43 2.43
CA PHE A 40 -17.58 9.81 2.91
C PHE A 40 -16.40 10.04 1.94
N GLU A 41 -16.60 9.86 0.63
CA GLU A 41 -15.58 10.13 -0.39
C GLU A 41 -15.13 11.60 -0.41
N LYS A 42 -16.04 12.54 -0.18
CA LYS A 42 -15.69 13.96 -0.10
C LYS A 42 -14.81 14.26 1.11
N ILE A 43 -15.19 13.78 2.29
CA ILE A 43 -14.42 13.98 3.51
C ILE A 43 -13.06 13.27 3.38
N ALA A 44 -13.03 12.03 2.89
CA ALA A 44 -11.82 11.29 2.62
C ALA A 44 -10.82 12.03 1.72
N ASN A 45 -11.33 12.71 0.69
CA ASN A 45 -10.49 13.49 -0.22
C ASN A 45 -9.95 14.78 0.43
N VAL A 46 -10.67 15.37 1.36
CA VAL A 46 -10.22 16.57 2.11
C VAL A 46 -9.12 16.21 3.10
N PHE A 47 -9.29 15.11 3.84
CA PHE A 47 -8.30 14.68 4.83
C PHE A 47 -7.10 13.95 4.23
N GLY A 48 -7.20 13.51 2.95
CA GLY A 48 -6.09 12.88 2.22
C GLY A 48 -5.61 11.54 2.79
N ASP A 49 -6.34 10.95 3.75
CA ASP A 49 -5.94 9.74 4.47
C ASP A 49 -6.02 8.51 3.53
N PRO A 50 -4.90 7.82 3.28
CA PRO A 50 -4.88 6.60 2.48
C PRO A 50 -5.73 5.47 3.05
N ALA A 51 -5.86 5.35 4.39
CA ALA A 51 -6.66 4.32 5.05
C ALA A 51 -8.14 4.43 4.68
N VAL A 52 -8.63 5.66 4.53
CA VAL A 52 -10.02 5.93 4.12
C VAL A 52 -10.27 5.49 2.67
N LYS A 53 -9.31 5.74 1.77
CA LYS A 53 -9.38 5.27 0.37
C LYS A 53 -9.33 3.75 0.29
N GLN A 54 -8.56 3.11 1.15
CA GLN A 54 -8.46 1.67 1.26
C GLN A 54 -9.76 1.04 1.78
N ALA A 55 -10.40 1.64 2.78
CA ALA A 55 -11.70 1.20 3.30
C ALA A 55 -12.78 1.25 2.20
N LEU A 56 -12.84 2.32 1.42
CA LEU A 56 -13.73 2.45 0.27
C LEU A 56 -13.46 1.40 -0.82
N TYR A 57 -12.19 1.12 -1.10
CA TYR A 57 -11.80 0.11 -2.10
C TYR A 57 -12.22 -1.29 -1.66
N ILE A 58 -11.96 -1.68 -0.41
CA ILE A 58 -12.36 -2.98 0.15
C ILE A 58 -13.88 -3.12 0.10
N TYR A 59 -14.61 -2.09 0.49
CA TYR A 59 -16.06 -2.07 0.45
C TYR A 59 -16.62 -2.23 -0.98
N THR A 60 -16.08 -1.51 -1.96
CA THR A 60 -16.52 -1.60 -3.37
C THR A 60 -16.21 -2.96 -3.97
N LYS A 61 -15.08 -3.59 -3.61
CA LYS A 61 -14.70 -4.92 -4.08
C LYS A 61 -15.60 -6.01 -3.48
N GLN A 62 -15.98 -5.92 -2.21
CA GLN A 62 -16.87 -6.89 -1.57
C GLN A 62 -18.32 -6.80 -2.09
N ASN A 63 -18.79 -5.62 -2.47
CA ASN A 63 -20.18 -5.43 -2.94
C ASN A 63 -20.35 -5.67 -4.45
N ASN A 64 -19.29 -5.71 -5.25
CA ASN A 64 -19.34 -6.10 -6.66
C ASN A 64 -19.41 -7.63 -6.88
N LEU A 65 -19.36 -8.43 -5.81
CA LEU A 65 -19.46 -9.90 -5.89
C LEU A 65 -20.88 -10.43 -5.61
N ALA A 66 -21.86 -9.58 -5.36
CA ALA A 66 -23.24 -10.01 -5.06
C ALA A 66 -24.28 -9.20 -5.84
N THR A 67 -24.43 -9.50 -7.12
CA THR A 67 -25.72 -9.29 -7.80
C THR A 67 -26.48 -10.61 -7.73
N PRO A 68 -27.58 -10.72 -6.98
CA PRO A 68 -28.46 -11.87 -7.08
C PRO A 68 -29.22 -11.76 -8.41
N GLU A 69 -28.98 -12.70 -9.29
CA GLU A 69 -29.75 -12.91 -10.51
C GLU A 69 -31.18 -13.27 -10.12
N ILE A 70 -32.11 -12.39 -10.45
CA ILE A 70 -33.55 -12.60 -10.25
C ILE A 70 -34.01 -13.58 -11.32
N ALA A 71 -34.22 -14.84 -10.93
CA ALA A 71 -34.82 -15.85 -11.79
C ALA A 71 -36.32 -15.50 -12.07
N PRO A 72 -36.76 -15.55 -13.32
CA PRO A 72 -38.14 -15.29 -13.64
C PRO A 72 -39.05 -16.44 -13.16
N ASN A 73 -40.09 -16.08 -12.44
CA ASN A 73 -41.13 -16.94 -11.92
C ASN A 73 -42.04 -17.45 -13.06
N THR A 74 -41.84 -18.71 -13.48
CA THR A 74 -42.72 -19.36 -14.44
C THR A 74 -43.89 -20.03 -13.74
N LYS A 75 -45.09 -19.51 -13.95
CA LYS A 75 -46.36 -20.06 -13.52
C LYS A 75 -46.60 -21.43 -14.17
N ARG A 76 -46.79 -22.45 -13.32
CA ARG A 76 -47.17 -23.83 -13.66
C ARG A 76 -48.63 -23.87 -14.08
N SER A 77 -48.88 -24.17 -15.36
CA SER A 77 -50.23 -24.57 -15.82
C SER A 77 -50.26 -26.06 -16.04
N ARG A 78 -51.19 -26.74 -15.34
CA ARG A 78 -51.54 -28.16 -15.53
C ARG A 78 -52.63 -28.24 -16.58
N ASN A 79 -52.46 -29.07 -17.60
CA ASN A 79 -53.56 -29.84 -18.18
C ASN A 79 -53.02 -31.02 -18.99
N PHE A 80 -53.51 -32.20 -18.68
CA PHE A 80 -53.45 -33.47 -19.41
C PHE A 80 -54.82 -33.69 -20.05
N PRO A 81 -55.10 -34.71 -20.89
CA PRO A 81 -54.28 -35.56 -21.78
C PRO A 81 -54.88 -35.68 -23.20
N ALA A 82 -54.09 -36.18 -24.14
CA ALA A 82 -54.65 -36.95 -25.27
C ALA A 82 -53.61 -37.95 -25.81
N LEU A 83 -53.89 -39.21 -25.61
CA LEU A 83 -53.26 -40.33 -26.24
C LEU A 83 -53.72 -40.43 -27.71
N ALA A 84 -52.80 -40.67 -28.62
CA ALA A 84 -52.83 -41.64 -29.69
C ALA A 84 -52.17 -41.09 -31.00
N LEU A 85 -51.45 -42.01 -31.66
CA LEU A 85 -50.79 -41.90 -32.99
C LEU A 85 -49.33 -41.42 -32.99
N ALA A 86 -48.40 -42.29 -32.62
CA ALA A 86 -46.97 -42.08 -32.78
C ALA A 86 -46.25 -43.36 -33.13
N ALA A 87 -46.38 -43.85 -34.33
CA ALA A 87 -45.57 -44.94 -34.84
C ALA A 87 -44.81 -44.65 -36.14
N SER A 88 -44.95 -43.46 -36.73
CA SER A 88 -44.30 -43.17 -38.03
C SER A 88 -43.24 -42.03 -37.98
N PHE A 89 -43.10 -41.36 -36.85
CA PHE A 89 -42.13 -40.21 -36.73
C PHE A 89 -40.81 -40.58 -36.04
N SER A 90 -40.70 -41.77 -35.46
CA SER A 90 -39.49 -42.15 -34.71
C SER A 90 -38.27 -42.43 -35.62
N ALA A 91 -38.48 -42.93 -36.83
CA ALA A 91 -37.38 -43.22 -37.77
C ALA A 91 -36.78 -41.91 -38.36
N ILE A 92 -37.62 -40.93 -38.66
CA ILE A 92 -37.16 -39.63 -39.20
C ILE A 92 -36.49 -38.81 -38.09
N ALA A 93 -37.03 -38.81 -36.88
CA ALA A 93 -36.43 -38.14 -35.76
C ALA A 93 -35.05 -38.74 -35.38
N PHE A 94 -34.89 -40.06 -35.49
CA PHE A 94 -33.61 -40.72 -35.26
C PHE A 94 -32.59 -40.40 -36.36
N ALA A 95 -33.01 -40.33 -37.63
CA ALA A 95 -32.14 -39.97 -38.74
C ALA A 95 -31.71 -38.50 -38.65
N VAL A 96 -32.61 -37.56 -38.31
CA VAL A 96 -32.30 -36.14 -38.10
C VAL A 96 -31.40 -35.93 -36.87
N TYR A 97 -31.67 -36.69 -35.80
CA TYR A 97 -30.82 -36.66 -34.61
C TYR A 97 -29.40 -37.17 -34.89
N TRP A 98 -29.31 -38.29 -35.67
CA TRP A 98 -28.00 -38.83 -36.09
C TRP A 98 -27.26 -37.91 -37.05
N LEU A 99 -27.96 -37.24 -37.97
CA LEU A 99 -27.41 -36.24 -38.88
C LEU A 99 -26.98 -34.96 -38.09
N ALA A 100 -27.72 -34.54 -37.09
CA ALA A 100 -27.36 -33.41 -36.22
C ALA A 100 -26.14 -33.71 -35.34
N ILE A 101 -25.97 -34.96 -34.86
CA ILE A 101 -24.78 -35.38 -34.09
C ILE A 101 -23.57 -35.52 -35.01
N SER A 102 -23.74 -36.01 -36.23
CA SER A 102 -22.63 -36.13 -37.19
C SER A 102 -22.15 -34.77 -37.73
N GLN A 103 -22.95 -33.71 -37.63
CA GLN A 103 -22.55 -32.32 -37.94
C GLN A 103 -21.97 -31.55 -36.72
N GLN A 104 -21.88 -32.17 -35.55
CA GLN A 104 -20.95 -31.70 -34.53
C GLN A 104 -19.52 -32.05 -34.93
N ALA A 105 -19.19 -31.72 -36.20
CA ALA A 105 -17.82 -31.63 -36.67
C ALA A 105 -17.08 -30.74 -35.66
N PHE A 106 -16.11 -31.35 -34.99
CA PHE A 106 -14.96 -30.69 -34.40
C PHE A 106 -14.97 -29.17 -34.59
N THR A 107 -15.76 -28.47 -33.79
CA THR A 107 -15.39 -27.09 -33.51
C THR A 107 -14.09 -27.24 -32.74
N PRO A 108 -12.93 -26.78 -33.29
CA PRO A 108 -11.75 -26.72 -32.48
C PRO A 108 -12.17 -25.85 -31.31
N THR A 109 -12.23 -26.43 -30.11
CA THR A 109 -12.33 -25.67 -28.88
C THR A 109 -11.31 -24.54 -29.06
N PRO A 110 -11.71 -23.27 -29.01
CA PRO A 110 -10.73 -22.21 -29.03
C PRO A 110 -9.79 -22.60 -27.88
N ILE A 111 -8.55 -22.95 -28.23
CA ILE A 111 -7.49 -23.04 -27.25
C ILE A 111 -7.59 -21.67 -26.60
N ALA A 112 -8.21 -21.63 -25.39
CA ALA A 112 -8.14 -20.47 -24.57
C ALA A 112 -6.64 -20.14 -24.59
N LYS A 113 -6.25 -19.09 -25.33
CA LYS A 113 -4.96 -18.49 -25.11
C LYS A 113 -5.00 -18.17 -23.62
N THR A 114 -4.47 -19.09 -22.83
CA THR A 114 -4.02 -18.76 -21.50
C THR A 114 -3.09 -17.60 -21.81
N ALA A 115 -3.60 -16.40 -21.65
CA ALA A 115 -2.75 -15.23 -21.61
C ALA A 115 -1.76 -15.61 -20.52
N VAL A 116 -0.57 -16.01 -20.91
CA VAL A 116 0.56 -16.00 -20.00
C VAL A 116 0.58 -14.52 -19.61
N GLU A 117 -0.08 -14.19 -18.48
CA GLU A 117 0.11 -12.91 -17.83
C GLU A 117 1.62 -12.87 -17.63
N THR A 118 2.28 -12.20 -18.53
CA THR A 118 3.70 -11.90 -18.39
C THR A 118 3.72 -10.93 -17.22
N ASN A 119 3.89 -11.48 -16.03
CA ASN A 119 4.14 -10.72 -14.79
C ASN A 119 5.50 -10.03 -14.96
N LEU A 120 5.50 -8.98 -15.80
CA LEU A 120 6.69 -8.17 -16.01
C LEU A 120 7.00 -7.39 -14.73
N PRO A 121 8.27 -7.25 -14.38
CA PRO A 121 8.68 -6.41 -13.27
C PRO A 121 8.16 -4.98 -13.46
N GLN A 122 7.50 -4.43 -12.45
CA GLN A 122 7.00 -3.06 -12.43
C GLN A 122 8.01 -2.15 -11.73
N LEU A 123 8.53 -1.16 -12.45
CA LEU A 123 9.33 -0.09 -11.85
C LEU A 123 8.40 0.93 -11.18
N LEU A 124 8.68 1.25 -9.91
CA LEU A 124 8.02 2.27 -9.12
C LEU A 124 9.05 3.30 -8.65
N GLU A 125 8.77 4.56 -8.91
CA GLU A 125 9.68 5.67 -8.62
C GLU A 125 8.93 6.82 -7.95
N ALA A 126 9.50 7.35 -6.88
CA ALA A 126 9.12 8.61 -6.25
C ALA A 126 10.27 9.61 -6.43
N ARG A 127 10.01 10.68 -7.19
CA ARG A 127 11.01 11.71 -7.46
C ARG A 127 11.35 12.53 -6.21
N LEU A 128 12.45 13.26 -6.27
CA LEU A 128 12.81 14.23 -5.25
C LEU A 128 11.62 15.15 -4.91
N GLY A 129 11.33 15.35 -3.63
CA GLY A 129 10.24 16.18 -3.13
C GLY A 129 8.83 15.62 -3.33
N LYS A 130 8.66 14.41 -3.84
CA LYS A 130 7.36 13.78 -4.11
C LYS A 130 7.24 12.41 -3.46
N ARG A 131 6.15 12.18 -2.75
CA ARG A 131 5.75 10.85 -2.27
C ARG A 131 4.82 10.21 -3.28
N VAL A 132 4.88 8.89 -3.39
CA VAL A 132 4.02 8.11 -4.28
C VAL A 132 3.42 6.96 -3.49
N SER A 133 2.13 6.73 -3.66
CA SER A 133 1.44 5.56 -3.08
C SER A 133 0.97 4.65 -4.20
N LYS A 134 1.13 3.35 -4.02
CA LYS A 134 0.79 2.35 -5.03
C LYS A 134 0.14 1.13 -4.38
N LEU A 135 -1.02 0.76 -4.88
CA LEU A 135 -1.63 -0.53 -4.63
C LEU A 135 -1.10 -1.53 -5.66
N LEU A 136 -0.56 -2.64 -5.20
CA LEU A 136 -0.14 -3.76 -6.03
C LEU A 136 -1.30 -4.73 -6.30
N ASP A 137 -1.15 -5.58 -7.32
CA ASP A 137 -2.20 -6.55 -7.72
C ASP A 137 -2.43 -7.66 -6.69
N ASP A 138 -1.49 -7.89 -5.76
CA ASP A 138 -1.65 -8.80 -4.63
C ASP A 138 -2.43 -8.19 -3.45
N GLY A 139 -2.84 -6.93 -3.56
CA GLY A 139 -3.51 -6.18 -2.51
C GLY A 139 -2.57 -5.49 -1.50
N SER A 140 -1.25 -5.63 -1.66
CA SER A 140 -0.27 -4.91 -0.84
C SER A 140 -0.24 -3.43 -1.20
N TYR A 141 -0.10 -2.57 -0.19
CA TYR A 141 -0.06 -1.12 -0.38
C TYR A 141 1.34 -0.59 -0.03
N LEU A 142 1.93 0.14 -0.96
CA LEU A 142 3.27 0.69 -0.85
C LEU A 142 3.20 2.22 -0.79
N HIS A 143 3.88 2.82 0.21
CA HIS A 143 4.12 4.26 0.25
C HIS A 143 5.61 4.51 0.03
N LEU A 144 5.95 5.11 -1.09
CA LEU A 144 7.32 5.50 -1.42
C LEU A 144 7.56 6.92 -0.92
N ASN A 145 8.55 7.10 -0.07
CA ASN A 145 9.03 8.43 0.31
C ASN A 145 9.76 9.09 -0.87
N ALA A 146 9.97 10.40 -0.79
CA ALA A 146 10.69 11.14 -1.82
C ALA A 146 12.08 10.55 -2.09
N ASP A 147 12.52 10.61 -3.34
CA ASP A 147 13.79 10.05 -3.84
C ASP A 147 13.93 8.53 -3.59
N SER A 148 12.87 7.78 -3.92
CA SER A 148 12.82 6.33 -3.75
C SER A 148 12.60 5.62 -5.07
N GLU A 149 13.23 4.46 -5.25
CA GLU A 149 13.13 3.63 -6.43
C GLU A 149 13.11 2.15 -6.05
N LEU A 150 12.12 1.42 -6.53
CA LEU A 150 12.03 -0.03 -6.40
C LEU A 150 11.47 -0.69 -7.66
N THR A 151 11.74 -1.98 -7.80
CA THR A 151 11.11 -2.84 -8.81
C THR A 151 10.28 -3.90 -8.08
N ALA A 152 9.02 -4.06 -8.47
CA ALA A 152 8.10 -5.08 -7.95
C ALA A 152 7.87 -6.17 -9.00
N HIS A 153 8.00 -7.43 -8.61
CA HIS A 153 7.75 -8.59 -9.45
C HIS A 153 6.87 -9.60 -8.70
N LEU A 154 5.59 -9.62 -9.03
CA LEU A 154 4.62 -10.53 -8.42
C LEU A 154 4.58 -11.83 -9.21
N LEU A 155 5.16 -12.88 -8.65
CA LEU A 155 5.25 -14.21 -9.26
C LEU A 155 4.15 -15.15 -8.71
N PRO A 156 3.86 -16.27 -9.39
CA PRO A 156 2.86 -17.24 -8.91
C PRO A 156 3.16 -17.81 -7.51
N HIS A 157 4.45 -17.91 -7.13
CA HIS A 157 4.87 -18.54 -5.87
C HIS A 157 5.62 -17.59 -4.91
N SER A 158 5.86 -16.34 -5.32
CA SER A 158 6.53 -15.33 -4.49
C SER A 158 6.22 -13.92 -4.96
N ARG A 159 6.37 -12.95 -4.07
CA ARG A 159 6.24 -11.52 -4.34
C ARG A 159 7.61 -10.90 -4.08
N GLN A 160 8.28 -10.50 -5.14
CA GLN A 160 9.67 -10.03 -5.06
C GLN A 160 9.75 -8.53 -5.28
N ILE A 161 10.46 -7.85 -4.39
CA ILE A 161 10.74 -6.42 -4.47
C ILE A 161 12.25 -6.23 -4.45
N GLU A 162 12.75 -5.37 -5.32
CA GLU A 162 14.12 -4.89 -5.26
C GLU A 162 14.08 -3.39 -4.92
N LEU A 163 14.42 -3.04 -3.68
CA LEU A 163 14.55 -1.65 -3.26
C LEU A 163 15.96 -1.15 -3.60
N LYS A 164 16.07 -0.31 -4.64
CA LYS A 164 17.34 0.22 -5.12
C LYS A 164 17.85 1.38 -4.31
N LYS A 165 16.96 2.31 -3.92
CA LYS A 165 17.26 3.46 -3.07
C LYS A 165 16.02 4.01 -2.40
N GLY A 166 16.22 4.78 -1.35
CA GLY A 166 15.17 5.56 -0.70
C GLY A 166 14.51 4.85 0.46
N GLN A 167 13.26 5.18 0.72
CA GLN A 167 12.50 4.70 1.87
C GLN A 167 11.09 4.34 1.42
N VAL A 168 10.61 3.19 1.86
CA VAL A 168 9.29 2.69 1.50
C VAL A 168 8.63 2.07 2.72
N PHE A 169 7.43 2.52 3.00
CA PHE A 169 6.55 1.84 3.94
C PHE A 169 5.71 0.81 3.17
N PHE A 170 5.72 -0.40 3.67
CA PHE A 170 5.02 -1.55 3.12
C PHE A 170 3.88 -1.94 4.05
N ASP A 171 2.66 -1.97 3.52
CA ASP A 171 1.50 -2.61 4.12
C ASP A 171 1.17 -3.85 3.29
N VAL A 172 1.74 -5.00 3.70
CA VAL A 172 1.74 -6.21 2.89
C VAL A 172 0.49 -7.04 3.17
N ALA A 173 -0.26 -7.35 2.11
CA ALA A 173 -1.41 -8.24 2.20
C ALA A 173 -1.03 -9.63 2.72
N LYS A 174 -1.85 -10.20 3.62
CA LYS A 174 -1.62 -11.51 4.25
C LYS A 174 -1.73 -12.62 3.19
N ASP A 175 -0.61 -13.27 2.89
CA ASP A 175 -0.53 -14.44 2.00
C ASP A 175 0.57 -15.38 2.51
N LYS A 176 0.16 -16.51 3.09
CA LYS A 176 1.07 -17.50 3.67
C LYS A 176 1.72 -18.41 2.61
N ILE A 177 1.15 -18.45 1.41
CA ILE A 177 1.61 -19.33 0.33
C ILE A 177 2.68 -18.63 -0.51
N ARG A 178 2.52 -17.31 -0.73
CA ARG A 178 3.46 -16.51 -1.50
C ARG A 178 4.18 -15.51 -0.60
N PRO A 179 5.38 -15.82 -0.12
CA PRO A 179 6.15 -14.90 0.69
C PRO A 179 6.45 -13.60 -0.07
N PHE A 180 6.44 -12.48 0.64
CA PHE A 180 6.85 -11.17 0.15
C PHE A 180 8.31 -10.96 0.55
N ILE A 181 9.18 -10.83 -0.44
CA ILE A 181 10.64 -10.79 -0.26
C ILE A 181 11.17 -9.48 -0.82
N ILE A 182 11.82 -8.69 0.03
CA ILE A 182 12.46 -7.44 -0.37
C ILE A 182 13.97 -7.63 -0.33
N ASN A 183 14.62 -7.43 -1.45
CA ASN A 183 16.07 -7.35 -1.54
C ASN A 183 16.49 -5.88 -1.51
N SER A 184 17.36 -5.53 -0.58
CA SER A 184 17.84 -4.16 -0.38
C SER A 184 19.33 -4.19 0.02
N GLY A 185 20.21 -3.93 -0.93
CA GLY A 185 21.64 -4.01 -0.70
C GLY A 185 22.08 -5.40 -0.26
N GLN A 186 22.63 -5.49 0.97
CA GLN A 186 23.07 -6.74 1.57
C GLN A 186 21.98 -7.43 2.41
N ALA A 187 20.80 -6.82 2.52
CA ALA A 187 19.69 -7.33 3.32
C ALA A 187 18.64 -8.00 2.45
N SER A 188 18.13 -9.13 2.91
CA SER A 188 16.90 -9.77 2.42
C SER A 188 15.87 -9.75 3.53
N ILE A 189 14.70 -9.18 3.25
CA ILE A 189 13.60 -9.00 4.21
C ILE A 189 12.44 -9.85 3.73
N LYS A 190 11.93 -10.77 4.57
CA LYS A 190 10.86 -11.69 4.24
C LYS A 190 9.69 -11.55 5.20
N VAL A 191 8.48 -11.42 4.63
CA VAL A 191 7.22 -11.30 5.38
C VAL A 191 6.10 -12.12 4.72
N LEU A 192 5.02 -12.35 5.49
CA LEU A 192 3.80 -13.05 5.02
C LEU A 192 2.54 -12.18 5.11
N GLY A 193 2.65 -10.96 5.67
CA GLY A 193 1.55 -10.02 5.88
C GLY A 193 1.83 -9.15 7.09
N THR A 194 2.36 -7.95 6.87
CA THR A 194 3.09 -7.15 7.87
C THR A 194 3.10 -5.70 7.45
N SER A 195 3.02 -4.78 8.40
CA SER A 195 3.21 -3.35 8.16
C SER A 195 4.57 -2.92 8.71
N PHE A 196 5.45 -2.43 7.85
CA PHE A 196 6.84 -2.10 8.19
C PHE A 196 7.42 -1.08 7.21
N ASP A 197 8.53 -0.48 7.60
CA ASP A 197 9.28 0.50 6.81
C ASP A 197 10.67 -0.05 6.47
N VAL A 198 11.14 0.21 5.26
CA VAL A 198 12.51 -0.10 4.84
C VAL A 198 13.13 1.16 4.26
N GLU A 199 14.21 1.62 4.87
CA GLU A 199 15.03 2.70 4.35
C GLU A 199 16.38 2.15 3.87
N ARG A 200 16.69 2.35 2.60
CA ARG A 200 17.99 2.04 2.01
C ARG A 200 18.78 3.32 1.78
N ASN A 201 19.89 3.41 2.49
CA ASN A 201 20.93 4.40 2.27
C ASN A 201 22.13 3.75 1.58
N LYS A 202 23.14 4.55 1.26
CA LYS A 202 24.32 4.07 0.54
C LYS A 202 24.99 2.89 1.26
N ASP A 203 25.16 2.99 2.58
CA ASP A 203 25.99 2.07 3.36
C ASP A 203 25.19 1.27 4.40
N GLU A 204 23.87 1.49 4.49
CA GLU A 204 23.02 0.85 5.48
C GLU A 204 21.59 0.63 4.99
N VAL A 205 20.95 -0.38 5.56
CA VAL A 205 19.51 -0.62 5.42
C VAL A 205 18.91 -0.59 6.82
N VAL A 206 17.81 0.16 6.98
CA VAL A 206 17.06 0.25 8.23
C VAL A 206 15.69 -0.38 8.02
N VAL A 207 15.27 -1.28 8.90
CA VAL A 207 13.99 -1.96 8.87
C VAL A 207 13.27 -1.70 10.17
N THR A 208 12.07 -1.09 10.14
CA THR A 208 11.26 -0.80 11.32
C THR A 208 9.92 -1.50 11.23
N VAL A 209 9.50 -2.23 12.26
CA VAL A 209 8.26 -3.01 12.27
C VAL A 209 7.18 -2.34 13.10
N TYR A 210 5.98 -2.19 12.50
CA TYR A 210 4.79 -1.62 13.14
C TYR A 210 3.74 -2.69 13.46
N GLU A 211 3.54 -3.68 12.55
CA GLU A 211 2.62 -4.79 12.75
C GLU A 211 3.21 -6.08 12.18
N GLY A 212 2.94 -7.23 12.83
CA GLY A 212 3.29 -8.56 12.36
C GLY A 212 4.72 -8.97 12.68
N ARG A 213 5.37 -9.74 11.79
CA ARG A 213 6.74 -10.27 11.95
C ARG A 213 7.52 -10.11 10.68
N VAL A 214 8.75 -9.67 10.80
CA VAL A 214 9.68 -9.45 9.69
C VAL A 214 10.94 -10.27 9.92
N GLU A 215 11.24 -11.19 9.02
CA GLU A 215 12.51 -11.89 8.98
C GLU A 215 13.52 -11.03 8.20
N VAL A 216 14.62 -10.65 8.82
CA VAL A 216 15.72 -9.93 8.20
C VAL A 216 16.95 -10.84 8.17
N SER A 217 17.54 -10.98 7.00
CA SER A 217 18.71 -11.82 6.75
C SER A 217 19.79 -11.02 6.02
N ALA A 218 21.03 -11.17 6.49
CA ALA A 218 22.25 -10.65 5.88
C ALA A 218 23.37 -11.67 6.12
N LEU A 219 24.50 -11.32 6.75
CA LEU A 219 25.44 -12.32 7.33
C LEU A 219 24.79 -13.05 8.51
N ASP A 220 23.98 -12.34 9.28
CA ASP A 220 23.16 -12.84 10.37
C ASP A 220 21.68 -12.90 9.97
N LYS A 221 20.87 -13.48 10.86
CA LYS A 221 19.43 -13.57 10.69
C LYS A 221 18.71 -13.24 11.99
N VAL A 222 17.64 -12.41 11.88
CA VAL A 222 16.81 -12.00 13.01
C VAL A 222 15.34 -11.95 12.61
N ILE A 223 14.44 -12.16 13.59
CA ILE A 223 13.01 -11.92 13.44
C ILE A 223 12.67 -10.69 14.28
N LEU A 224 12.15 -9.66 13.61
CA LEU A 224 11.66 -8.44 14.24
C LEU A 224 10.16 -8.53 14.50
N THR A 225 9.75 -7.92 15.60
CA THR A 225 8.35 -7.76 16.03
C THR A 225 8.03 -6.26 16.17
N PRO A 226 6.76 -5.86 16.40
CA PRO A 226 6.40 -4.46 16.53
C PRO A 226 7.26 -3.69 17.53
N SER A 227 7.54 -2.42 17.23
CA SER A 227 8.42 -1.52 17.98
C SER A 227 9.91 -1.89 17.96
N GLN A 228 10.30 -2.83 17.09
CA GLN A 228 11.71 -3.15 16.84
C GLN A 228 12.18 -2.55 15.52
N GLN A 229 13.46 -2.17 15.53
CA GLN A 229 14.17 -1.69 14.37
C GLN A 229 15.48 -2.47 14.22
N ALA A 230 15.83 -2.84 13.00
CA ALA A 230 17.14 -3.37 12.68
C ALA A 230 17.91 -2.40 11.78
N VAL A 231 19.16 -2.18 12.08
CA VAL A 231 20.12 -1.46 11.23
C VAL A 231 21.12 -2.46 10.69
N ILE A 232 21.15 -2.60 9.38
CA ILE A 232 22.04 -3.51 8.67
C ILE A 232 23.15 -2.69 8.03
N LYS A 233 24.38 -2.93 8.46
CA LYS A 233 25.58 -2.26 7.96
C LYS A 233 26.72 -3.25 7.78
N ASN A 234 27.34 -3.26 6.63
CA ASN A 234 28.38 -4.23 6.26
C ASN A 234 27.97 -5.69 6.48
N GLY A 235 26.66 -5.98 6.31
CA GLY A 235 26.09 -7.32 6.51
C GLY A 235 25.79 -7.70 7.96
N HIS A 236 26.19 -6.90 8.96
CA HIS A 236 25.86 -7.12 10.37
C HIS A 236 24.55 -6.46 10.74
N ILE A 237 23.75 -7.13 11.58
CA ILE A 237 22.43 -6.68 12.02
C ILE A 237 22.54 -6.23 13.47
N ALA A 238 22.25 -4.95 13.73
CA ALA A 238 22.03 -4.42 15.08
C ALA A 238 20.51 -4.18 15.28
N VAL A 239 19.96 -4.68 16.39
CA VAL A 239 18.54 -4.53 16.71
C VAL A 239 18.39 -3.57 17.87
N ASP A 240 17.46 -2.62 17.70
CA ASP A 240 17.02 -1.67 18.74
C ASP A 240 15.52 -1.81 19.00
N TYR A 241 15.09 -1.41 20.20
CA TYR A 241 13.70 -1.38 20.63
C TYR A 241 13.36 -0.01 21.17
N SER A 242 12.27 0.58 20.67
CA SER A 242 11.75 1.83 21.21
C SER A 242 10.23 1.91 21.08
N GLN A 243 9.55 2.30 22.16
CA GLN A 243 8.11 2.60 22.11
C GLN A 243 7.76 3.70 21.12
N GLN A 244 8.70 4.58 20.78
CA GLN A 244 8.51 5.61 19.75
C GLN A 244 8.31 5.00 18.36
N LEU A 245 8.87 3.80 18.11
CA LEU A 245 8.72 3.05 16.87
C LEU A 245 7.34 2.37 16.73
N ALA A 246 6.49 2.42 17.76
CA ALA A 246 5.11 1.92 17.67
C ALA A 246 4.21 2.82 16.81
N GLN A 247 4.59 4.08 16.60
CA GLN A 247 3.83 5.02 15.78
C GLN A 247 4.26 4.91 14.31
N LEU A 248 3.27 4.96 13.41
CA LEU A 248 3.55 4.99 11.97
C LEU A 248 4.42 6.20 11.61
N PRO A 249 5.31 6.07 10.61
CA PRO A 249 6.28 7.09 10.31
C PRO A 249 5.63 8.38 9.81
N ALA A 250 5.92 9.50 10.46
CA ALA A 250 5.32 10.82 10.21
C ALA A 250 5.58 11.33 8.78
N TRP A 251 6.64 10.86 8.12
CA TRP A 251 6.94 11.23 6.74
C TRP A 251 5.80 10.87 5.76
N ARG A 252 5.01 9.82 6.06
CA ARG A 252 3.84 9.45 5.24
C ARG A 252 2.83 10.61 5.14
N MET A 253 2.73 11.40 6.21
CA MET A 253 1.86 12.58 6.31
C MET A 253 2.57 13.90 5.95
N GLY A 254 3.84 13.84 5.52
CA GLY A 254 4.61 15.02 5.15
C GLY A 254 5.32 15.73 6.29
N TRP A 255 5.56 15.03 7.39
CA TRP A 255 6.17 15.61 8.58
C TRP A 255 7.40 14.84 9.04
N ILE A 256 8.29 15.53 9.75
CA ILE A 256 9.32 14.94 10.60
C ILE A 256 8.89 15.19 12.04
N ASP A 257 8.74 14.14 12.84
CA ASP A 257 8.51 14.23 14.27
C ASP A 257 9.83 13.89 15.00
N ALA A 258 10.69 14.88 15.16
CA ALA A 258 11.98 14.73 15.82
C ALA A 258 11.80 14.76 17.35
N LYS A 259 12.27 13.71 18.04
CA LYS A 259 12.25 13.58 19.51
C LYS A 259 13.68 13.32 19.99
N LYS A 260 14.45 14.36 20.17
CA LYS A 260 15.90 14.30 20.46
C LYS A 260 16.68 13.52 19.38
N GLU A 261 16.33 13.79 18.12
CA GLU A 261 17.01 13.20 16.96
C GLU A 261 18.30 13.97 16.64
N PRO A 262 19.38 13.30 16.24
CA PRO A 262 20.56 13.99 15.72
C PRO A 262 20.19 14.88 14.54
N LEU A 263 20.77 16.08 14.50
CA LEU A 263 20.52 17.03 13.41
C LEU A 263 20.75 16.38 12.03
N THR A 264 21.79 15.56 11.91
CA THR A 264 22.10 14.84 10.66
C THR A 264 20.95 13.96 10.18
N THR A 265 20.20 13.31 11.08
CA THR A 265 19.02 12.51 10.77
C THR A 265 17.89 13.40 10.22
N VAL A 266 17.63 14.54 10.86
CA VAL A 266 16.60 15.50 10.43
C VAL A 266 16.96 16.11 9.07
N ILE A 267 18.21 16.53 8.88
CA ILE A 267 18.70 17.06 7.61
C ILE A 267 18.60 16.05 6.48
N LYS A 268 18.93 14.79 6.73
CA LYS A 268 18.82 13.72 5.74
C LYS A 268 17.37 13.55 5.26
N GLN A 269 16.40 13.65 6.15
CA GLN A 269 14.98 13.63 5.78
C GLN A 269 14.57 14.87 4.98
N LEU A 270 14.98 16.07 5.40
CA LEU A 270 14.72 17.33 4.67
C LEU A 270 15.36 17.31 3.26
N GLN A 271 16.55 16.72 3.12
CA GLN A 271 17.28 16.64 1.85
C GLN A 271 16.51 15.89 0.78
N ARG A 272 15.71 14.88 1.13
CA ARG A 272 14.84 14.15 0.18
C ARG A 272 13.79 15.06 -0.49
N TYR A 273 13.49 16.20 0.14
CA TYR A 273 12.48 17.16 -0.34
C TYR A 273 13.09 18.47 -0.84
N SER A 274 14.36 18.70 -0.59
CA SER A 274 15.04 19.94 -0.99
C SER A 274 15.71 19.79 -2.35
N PRO A 275 15.42 20.68 -3.32
CA PRO A 275 16.17 20.75 -4.58
C PRO A 275 17.58 21.30 -4.38
N MET A 276 17.84 21.95 -3.24
CA MET A 276 19.14 22.51 -2.87
C MET A 276 19.86 21.58 -1.93
N VAL A 277 21.17 21.45 -2.07
CA VAL A 277 22.01 20.67 -1.15
C VAL A 277 22.07 21.38 0.20
N ILE A 278 21.74 20.67 1.28
CA ILE A 278 21.83 21.19 2.64
C ILE A 278 23.19 20.77 3.22
N LYS A 279 24.06 21.75 3.47
CA LYS A 279 25.36 21.58 4.11
C LYS A 279 25.28 21.99 5.57
N VAL A 280 25.79 21.16 6.44
CA VAL A 280 25.79 21.39 7.90
C VAL A 280 27.24 21.47 8.38
N ASP A 281 27.55 22.45 9.22
CA ASP A 281 28.83 22.49 9.91
C ASP A 281 28.99 21.24 10.77
N ASN A 282 30.14 20.59 10.66
CA ASN A 282 30.46 19.34 11.40
C ASN A 282 30.26 19.48 12.92
N ALA A 283 30.47 20.67 13.46
CA ALA A 283 30.26 20.96 14.88
C ALA A 283 28.78 20.86 15.32
N LEU A 284 27.82 20.85 14.38
CA LEU A 284 26.38 20.74 14.64
C LEU A 284 25.83 19.32 14.48
N ASN A 285 26.58 18.42 13.85
CA ASN A 285 26.08 17.11 13.41
C ASN A 285 25.39 16.30 14.51
N ASN A 286 25.89 16.32 15.72
CA ASN A 286 25.40 15.54 16.86
C ASN A 286 24.43 16.32 17.76
N THR A 287 24.05 17.56 17.37
CA THR A 287 23.06 18.32 18.14
C THR A 287 21.70 17.65 18.06
N LEU A 288 21.09 17.41 19.23
CA LEU A 288 19.79 16.77 19.31
C LEU A 288 18.67 17.79 19.04
N ILE A 289 17.85 17.49 18.04
CA ILE A 289 16.74 18.32 17.58
C ILE A 289 15.44 17.72 18.08
N SER A 290 14.54 18.59 18.56
CA SER A 290 13.16 18.20 18.89
C SER A 290 12.20 19.19 18.23
N GLY A 291 11.13 18.67 17.64
CA GLY A 291 10.12 19.47 16.97
C GLY A 291 9.44 18.74 15.82
N ARG A 292 8.42 19.35 15.29
CA ARG A 292 7.71 18.88 14.11
C ARG A 292 7.99 19.79 12.92
N PHE A 293 8.52 19.20 11.83
CA PHE A 293 8.97 19.93 10.67
C PHE A 293 8.26 19.45 9.41
N ASN A 294 7.84 20.41 8.58
CA ASN A 294 7.12 20.12 7.34
C ASN A 294 8.12 19.74 6.24
N LEU A 295 7.92 18.56 5.63
CA LEU A 295 8.73 18.05 4.52
C LEU A 295 8.42 18.76 3.20
N GLU A 296 7.21 19.28 3.01
CA GLU A 296 6.81 19.95 1.75
C GLU A 296 7.41 21.35 1.62
N THR A 297 7.85 21.92 2.75
CA THR A 297 8.55 23.21 2.81
C THR A 297 9.92 23.08 3.50
N PRO A 298 10.85 22.28 2.94
CA PRO A 298 12.09 21.91 3.63
C PRO A 298 12.98 23.11 3.97
N GLN A 299 12.96 24.14 3.13
CA GLN A 299 13.72 25.36 3.36
C GLN A 299 13.18 26.16 4.57
N GLN A 300 11.84 26.25 4.71
CA GLN A 300 11.23 26.91 5.87
C GLN A 300 11.48 26.10 7.15
N SER A 301 11.40 24.78 7.06
CA SER A 301 11.72 23.88 8.18
C SER A 301 13.18 24.03 8.63
N LEU A 302 14.12 24.16 7.69
CA LEU A 302 15.53 24.44 8.01
C LEU A 302 15.71 25.81 8.68
N MET A 303 15.04 26.84 8.20
CA MET A 303 15.07 28.19 8.81
C MET A 303 14.47 28.16 10.22
N LEU A 304 13.39 27.41 10.45
CA LEU A 304 12.80 27.22 11.78
C LEU A 304 13.78 26.57 12.75
N ILE A 305 14.47 25.49 12.31
CA ILE A 305 15.51 24.86 13.10
C ILE A 305 16.61 25.87 13.44
N ALA A 306 17.12 26.57 12.45
CA ALA A 306 18.19 27.56 12.64
C ALA A 306 17.79 28.64 13.64
N SER A 307 16.60 29.24 13.50
CA SER A 307 16.12 30.29 14.43
C SER A 307 15.94 29.77 15.85
N THR A 308 15.47 28.52 16.02
CA THR A 308 15.25 27.89 17.34
C THR A 308 16.57 27.69 18.10
N TYR A 309 17.64 27.34 17.39
CA TYR A 309 18.95 27.05 17.99
C TYR A 309 19.95 28.21 17.85
N ASN A 310 19.50 29.37 17.39
CA ASN A 310 20.34 30.57 17.14
C ASN A 310 21.49 30.27 16.18
N TRP A 311 21.21 29.63 15.06
CA TRP A 311 22.14 29.30 13.98
C TRP A 311 21.88 30.16 12.74
N ASN A 312 22.84 30.24 11.84
CA ASN A 312 22.74 30.96 10.58
C ASN A 312 22.45 29.99 9.42
N VAL A 313 21.56 30.41 8.50
CA VAL A 313 21.36 29.75 7.20
C VAL A 313 21.77 30.70 6.10
N GLU A 314 22.80 30.33 5.37
CA GLU A 314 23.30 31.13 4.24
C GLU A 314 23.04 30.36 2.93
N LYS A 315 22.47 31.03 1.95
CA LYS A 315 22.28 30.49 0.62
C LYS A 315 23.47 30.79 -0.26
N LYS A 316 24.18 29.79 -0.76
CA LYS A 316 25.32 29.88 -1.67
C LYS A 316 25.01 29.12 -2.95
N SER A 317 24.74 29.81 -4.03
CA SER A 317 24.35 29.16 -5.31
C SER A 317 23.19 28.15 -5.14
N ASN A 318 23.47 26.88 -5.26
CA ASN A 318 22.50 25.78 -5.11
C ASN A 318 22.62 25.02 -3.77
N GLU A 319 23.24 25.65 -2.77
CA GLU A 319 23.45 25.07 -1.45
C GLU A 319 22.86 25.94 -0.35
N LEU A 320 22.39 25.31 0.72
CA LEU A 320 22.00 25.96 1.99
C LEU A 320 23.02 25.56 3.05
N HIS A 321 23.74 26.51 3.58
CA HIS A 321 24.76 26.28 4.59
C HIS A 321 24.22 26.63 5.97
N LEU A 322 24.16 25.65 6.87
CA LEU A 322 23.79 25.79 8.28
C LEU A 322 25.04 25.85 9.14
N THR A 323 25.25 26.97 9.81
CA THR A 323 26.45 27.25 10.60
C THR A 323 26.11 27.81 11.98
N ARG A 324 27.04 27.77 12.89
CA ARG A 324 26.97 28.56 14.15
C ARG A 324 27.09 30.06 13.84
N PRO A 325 26.59 30.90 14.75
CA PRO A 325 26.81 32.34 14.66
C PRO A 325 28.26 32.74 14.59
#